data_f5aaa6b5ad48ace895357455e97418fb
#
_entry.id   f5aaa6b5ad48ace895357455e97418fb
#
_cell.length_a   1.000
_cell.length_b   1.000
_cell.length_c   1.000
_cell.angle_alpha   90.00
_cell.angle_beta   90.00
_cell.angle_gamma   90.00
#
_symmetry.space_group_name_H-M   'P 1'
#
loop_
_entity.id
_entity.type
_entity.pdbx_description
1 polymer ?
#
loop_
_entity_poly.entity_id
_entity_poly.type
_entity_poly.pdbx_seq_one_letter_code
_entity_poly.pdbx_strand_id
1 'polypeptide(L)'
;MDNITVRQGETVTLRCAQGEIVTHTAWLNRSSILYAGDEKWSVDPRVSLVTLNQEEFTIKIENVDMTDEGQYVCAVQTSRRPTTNVVHVLVQVPPKIVNLSRDMVVNEGSNVSVLCQANGKPEPSISWKLISPSADLETNSEYLEIPSISRHRAGTYECRAVNDIDTDTQTLDVTVNYAPTVSEGRDIGVRLGQRGVLECEADAVPEADFEWFKNDRRFLNGFDGMEIVNTGSLSKLTFLNVSDGDYGNYTCVAVNKLGSSNTSFIMYVAIEPTSSTLLQGPRAVQDGSGSALGVHIDISLLSIVFLLFLLKL
;
A
#
# COMPACT_ATOMS: atom_id res chain seq x y z
N MET A 1 19.00 -20.08 -39.36
CA MET A 1 17.62 -20.05 -38.83
C MET A 1 17.43 -18.70 -38.20
N ASP A 2 16.56 -17.90 -38.74
CA ASP A 2 16.35 -16.57 -38.26
C ASP A 2 15.11 -16.57 -37.34
N ASN A 3 15.28 -16.07 -36.11
CA ASN A 3 14.16 -15.90 -35.17
C ASN A 3 13.70 -14.43 -35.22
N ILE A 4 12.43 -14.23 -35.43
CA ILE A 4 11.79 -12.90 -35.35
C ILE A 4 10.89 -12.88 -34.12
N THR A 5 11.16 -11.96 -33.22
CA THR A 5 10.33 -11.72 -32.04
C THR A 5 9.42 -10.52 -32.31
N VAL A 6 8.12 -10.67 -32.05
CA VAL A 6 7.10 -9.67 -32.28
C VAL A 6 6.14 -9.64 -31.11
N ARG A 7 5.66 -8.46 -30.72
CA ARG A 7 4.62 -8.32 -29.70
C ARG A 7 3.24 -8.63 -30.27
N GLN A 8 2.38 -9.23 -29.46
CA GLN A 8 0.98 -9.42 -29.79
C GLN A 8 0.33 -8.07 -30.18
N GLY A 9 -0.41 -8.07 -31.30
CA GLY A 9 -1.03 -6.87 -31.84
C GLY A 9 -0.16 -6.07 -32.81
N GLU A 10 1.15 -6.33 -32.89
CA GLU A 10 2.05 -5.69 -33.85
C GLU A 10 2.01 -6.39 -35.22
N THR A 11 2.77 -5.87 -36.15
CA THR A 11 2.94 -6.42 -37.50
C THR A 11 4.29 -7.09 -37.61
N VAL A 12 4.33 -8.35 -38.07
CA VAL A 12 5.57 -9.04 -38.42
C VAL A 12 5.77 -9.02 -39.93
N THR A 13 7.00 -8.76 -40.35
CA THR A 13 7.42 -8.81 -41.77
C THR A 13 8.38 -9.96 -41.94
N LEU A 14 8.03 -10.89 -42.84
CA LEU A 14 8.83 -12.08 -43.18
C LEU A 14 9.51 -11.83 -44.53
N ARG A 15 10.84 -11.79 -44.52
CA ARG A 15 11.66 -11.50 -45.70
C ARG A 15 12.40 -12.74 -46.13
N CYS A 16 12.29 -13.06 -47.40
CA CYS A 16 13.06 -14.11 -48.06
C CYS A 16 13.96 -13.51 -49.14
N ALA A 17 15.25 -13.61 -48.95
CA ALA A 17 16.20 -13.18 -49.95
C ALA A 17 16.23 -14.20 -51.11
N GLN A 18 16.19 -13.72 -52.36
CA GLN A 18 16.25 -14.49 -53.57
C GLN A 18 17.57 -14.13 -54.29
N GLY A 19 18.53 -15.03 -54.30
CA GLY A 19 19.91 -14.73 -54.79
C GLY A 19 20.23 -15.12 -56.22
N GLU A 20 19.32 -15.77 -56.95
CA GLU A 20 19.53 -16.27 -58.32
C GLU A 20 18.22 -16.12 -59.13
N ILE A 21 18.27 -16.46 -60.42
CA ILE A 21 17.06 -16.49 -61.26
C ILE A 21 16.07 -17.48 -60.71
N VAL A 22 15.00 -16.96 -60.13
CA VAL A 22 13.93 -17.70 -59.46
C VAL A 22 12.85 -18.02 -60.50
N THR A 23 12.39 -19.27 -60.54
CA THR A 23 11.31 -19.72 -61.40
C THR A 23 9.97 -19.79 -60.66
N HIS A 24 9.97 -20.20 -59.40
CA HIS A 24 8.80 -20.26 -58.53
C HIS A 24 9.21 -19.96 -57.09
N THR A 25 8.29 -19.32 -56.34
CA THR A 25 8.52 -19.04 -54.92
C THR A 25 7.20 -19.16 -54.15
N ALA A 26 7.29 -19.61 -52.88
CA ALA A 26 6.10 -19.70 -52.01
C ALA A 26 6.46 -19.43 -50.54
N TRP A 27 5.57 -18.78 -49.83
CA TRP A 27 5.56 -18.74 -48.38
C TRP A 27 4.58 -19.72 -47.79
N LEU A 28 5.02 -20.51 -46.80
CA LEU A 28 4.23 -21.52 -46.10
C LEU A 28 4.29 -21.28 -44.60
N ASN A 29 3.17 -21.54 -43.93
CA ASN A 29 3.07 -21.68 -42.50
C ASN A 29 2.62 -23.10 -42.18
N ARG A 30 3.45 -23.85 -41.45
CA ARG A 30 3.24 -25.30 -41.21
C ARG A 30 3.08 -26.05 -42.55
N SER A 31 1.85 -26.53 -42.85
CA SER A 31 1.53 -27.22 -44.13
C SER A 31 0.65 -26.39 -45.08
N SER A 32 0.36 -25.12 -44.73
CA SER A 32 -0.52 -24.25 -45.51
C SER A 32 0.29 -23.26 -46.34
N ILE A 33 -0.04 -23.11 -47.62
CA ILE A 33 0.52 -22.08 -48.48
C ILE A 33 -0.14 -20.73 -48.18
N LEU A 34 0.68 -19.72 -47.91
CA LEU A 34 0.20 -18.33 -47.70
C LEU A 34 0.18 -17.56 -49.02
N TYR A 35 1.26 -17.63 -49.76
CA TYR A 35 1.43 -17.04 -51.10
C TYR A 35 2.21 -17.99 -51.99
N ALA A 36 1.83 -18.07 -53.27
CA ALA A 36 2.60 -18.70 -54.35
C ALA A 36 2.87 -17.67 -55.42
N GLY A 37 4.10 -17.14 -55.47
CA GLY A 37 4.39 -15.94 -56.24
C GLY A 37 3.59 -14.77 -55.70
N ASP A 38 2.87 -14.06 -56.60
CA ASP A 38 1.98 -12.94 -56.28
C ASP A 38 0.55 -13.37 -55.94
N GLU A 39 0.22 -14.65 -56.11
CA GLU A 39 -1.12 -15.20 -55.84
C GLU A 39 -1.28 -15.52 -54.35
N LYS A 40 -2.28 -14.91 -53.72
CA LYS A 40 -2.65 -15.15 -52.34
C LYS A 40 -3.47 -16.43 -52.21
N TRP A 41 -2.97 -17.40 -51.42
CA TRP A 41 -3.66 -18.65 -51.08
C TRP A 41 -4.24 -18.67 -49.68
N SER A 42 -3.70 -17.81 -48.80
CA SER A 42 -4.21 -17.66 -47.45
C SER A 42 -5.59 -17.00 -47.45
N VAL A 43 -6.53 -17.56 -46.67
CA VAL A 43 -7.84 -16.90 -46.40
C VAL A 43 -7.75 -15.83 -45.30
N ASP A 44 -6.63 -15.79 -44.57
CA ASP A 44 -6.41 -14.81 -43.50
C ASP A 44 -6.24 -13.39 -44.10
N PRO A 45 -7.16 -12.44 -43.79
CA PRO A 45 -7.05 -11.08 -44.31
C PRO A 45 -5.82 -10.32 -43.79
N ARG A 46 -5.25 -10.73 -42.64
CA ARG A 46 -4.09 -10.09 -42.02
C ARG A 46 -2.79 -10.31 -42.79
N VAL A 47 -2.76 -11.36 -43.61
CA VAL A 47 -1.58 -11.71 -44.42
C VAL A 47 -1.62 -10.98 -45.76
N SER A 48 -0.55 -10.25 -46.10
CA SER A 48 -0.46 -9.51 -47.35
C SER A 48 0.97 -9.54 -47.92
N LEU A 49 1.05 -9.42 -49.26
CA LEU A 49 2.29 -9.30 -49.99
C LEU A 49 2.83 -7.87 -49.86
N VAL A 50 4.11 -7.72 -49.53
CA VAL A 50 4.81 -6.43 -49.42
C VAL A 50 5.67 -6.21 -50.64
N THR A 51 6.56 -7.17 -50.94
CA THR A 51 7.49 -7.08 -52.09
C THR A 51 7.67 -8.44 -52.75
N LEU A 52 7.65 -8.47 -54.06
CA LEU A 52 8.06 -9.61 -54.86
C LEU A 52 8.87 -9.09 -56.04
N ASN A 53 10.16 -9.32 -56.00
CA ASN A 53 11.09 -8.98 -57.11
C ASN A 53 12.21 -10.03 -57.19
N GLN A 54 13.22 -9.80 -58.00
CA GLN A 54 14.34 -10.73 -58.19
C GLN A 54 15.22 -10.91 -56.95
N GLU A 55 15.19 -9.94 -56.01
CA GLU A 55 16.08 -9.90 -54.84
C GLU A 55 15.36 -10.41 -53.58
N GLU A 56 14.06 -10.14 -53.45
CA GLU A 56 13.34 -10.51 -52.25
C GLU A 56 11.87 -10.87 -52.51
N PHE A 57 11.38 -11.73 -51.60
CA PHE A 57 9.96 -12.10 -51.47
C PHE A 57 9.55 -11.84 -50.02
N THR A 58 8.80 -10.79 -49.80
CA THR A 58 8.43 -10.28 -48.46
C THR A 58 6.92 -10.25 -48.30
N ILE A 59 6.44 -10.88 -47.22
CA ILE A 59 5.06 -10.81 -46.78
C ILE A 59 4.98 -10.16 -45.41
N LYS A 60 3.82 -9.65 -45.02
CA LYS A 60 3.54 -9.19 -43.65
C LYS A 60 2.29 -9.84 -43.10
N ILE A 61 2.26 -9.97 -41.78
CA ILE A 61 1.10 -10.41 -41.00
C ILE A 61 0.82 -9.28 -40.01
N GLU A 62 -0.37 -8.68 -40.13
CA GLU A 62 -0.81 -7.59 -39.26
C GLU A 62 -1.56 -8.15 -38.05
N ASN A 63 -1.53 -7.40 -36.92
CA ASN A 63 -2.22 -7.76 -35.70
C ASN A 63 -1.93 -9.20 -35.25
N VAL A 64 -0.65 -9.50 -35.08
CA VAL A 64 -0.13 -10.84 -34.73
C VAL A 64 -0.70 -11.30 -33.42
N ASP A 65 -1.13 -12.55 -33.36
CA ASP A 65 -1.59 -13.22 -32.15
C ASP A 65 -0.80 -14.52 -31.87
N MET A 66 -1.12 -15.20 -30.76
CA MET A 66 -0.42 -16.41 -30.34
C MET A 66 -0.52 -17.56 -31.35
N THR A 67 -1.54 -17.56 -32.24
CA THR A 67 -1.71 -18.59 -33.26
C THR A 67 -0.73 -18.45 -34.42
N ASP A 68 -0.19 -17.25 -34.59
CA ASP A 68 0.82 -16.94 -35.61
C ASP A 68 2.23 -17.38 -35.21
N GLU A 69 2.42 -17.78 -33.96
CA GLU A 69 3.69 -18.31 -33.51
C GLU A 69 4.03 -19.62 -34.19
N GLY A 70 5.26 -19.73 -34.67
CA GLY A 70 5.76 -20.95 -35.26
C GLY A 70 6.71 -20.76 -36.43
N GLN A 71 6.82 -21.81 -37.20
CA GLN A 71 7.74 -21.89 -38.32
C GLN A 71 7.09 -21.42 -39.61
N TYR A 72 7.75 -20.51 -40.28
CA TYR A 72 7.43 -20.06 -41.63
C TYR A 72 8.54 -20.48 -42.58
N VAL A 73 8.18 -20.98 -43.75
CA VAL A 73 9.13 -21.50 -44.74
C VAL A 73 8.94 -20.72 -46.03
N CYS A 74 10.01 -20.09 -46.48
CA CYS A 74 10.11 -19.59 -47.87
C CYS A 74 10.75 -20.68 -48.74
N ALA A 75 9.99 -21.21 -49.66
CA ALA A 75 10.48 -22.15 -50.66
C ALA A 75 10.78 -21.42 -51.97
N VAL A 76 11.98 -21.57 -52.48
CA VAL A 76 12.44 -20.91 -53.70
C VAL A 76 12.95 -21.99 -54.67
N GLN A 77 12.36 -22.01 -55.85
CA GLN A 77 12.82 -22.87 -56.97
C GLN A 77 13.67 -22.03 -57.90
N THR A 78 14.93 -22.41 -58.02
CA THR A 78 15.84 -21.82 -58.99
C THR A 78 16.06 -22.74 -60.18
N SER A 79 16.75 -22.26 -61.20
CA SER A 79 17.13 -23.06 -62.37
C SER A 79 18.04 -24.25 -62.02
N ARG A 80 18.71 -24.22 -60.87
CA ARG A 80 19.67 -25.26 -60.44
C ARG A 80 19.05 -26.24 -59.45
N ARG A 81 18.45 -25.74 -58.36
CA ARG A 81 17.90 -26.56 -57.29
C ARG A 81 16.88 -25.79 -56.45
N PRO A 82 15.93 -26.49 -55.84
CA PRO A 82 15.07 -25.88 -54.85
C PRO A 82 15.86 -25.56 -53.56
N THR A 83 15.56 -24.44 -52.92
CA THR A 83 16.09 -24.03 -51.61
C THR A 83 14.96 -23.60 -50.70
N THR A 84 15.19 -23.71 -49.41
CA THR A 84 14.22 -23.27 -48.39
C THR A 84 14.90 -22.43 -47.32
N ASN A 85 14.29 -21.30 -46.99
CA ASN A 85 14.67 -20.47 -45.87
C ASN A 85 13.60 -20.59 -44.78
N VAL A 86 14.03 -20.83 -43.55
CA VAL A 86 13.14 -21.05 -42.41
C VAL A 86 13.26 -19.88 -41.42
N VAL A 87 12.15 -19.30 -41.09
CA VAL A 87 12.02 -18.22 -40.11
C VAL A 87 11.10 -18.69 -38.99
N HIS A 88 11.52 -18.51 -37.74
CA HIS A 88 10.68 -18.76 -36.57
C HIS A 88 10.12 -17.44 -36.03
N VAL A 89 8.81 -17.32 -35.99
CA VAL A 89 8.11 -16.21 -35.35
C VAL A 89 7.84 -16.58 -33.90
N LEU A 90 8.30 -15.74 -32.96
CA LEU A 90 8.07 -15.84 -31.53
C LEU A 90 7.16 -14.68 -31.12
N VAL A 91 6.01 -15.00 -30.57
CA VAL A 91 5.02 -13.98 -30.15
C VAL A 91 5.18 -13.69 -28.68
N GLN A 92 5.41 -12.42 -28.35
CA GLN A 92 5.49 -11.91 -27.01
C GLN A 92 4.14 -11.34 -26.58
N VAL A 93 3.70 -11.68 -25.36
CA VAL A 93 2.45 -11.22 -24.76
C VAL A 93 2.77 -10.49 -23.47
N PRO A 94 2.36 -9.22 -23.33
CA PRO A 94 2.51 -8.51 -22.06
C PRO A 94 1.73 -9.22 -20.96
N PRO A 95 2.15 -9.09 -19.69
CA PRO A 95 1.45 -9.70 -18.58
C PRO A 95 0.06 -9.08 -18.42
N LYS A 96 -0.91 -9.91 -18.06
CA LYS A 96 -2.26 -9.47 -17.70
C LYS A 96 -2.76 -10.28 -16.53
N ILE A 97 -3.10 -9.61 -15.44
CA ILE A 97 -3.73 -10.23 -14.28
C ILE A 97 -5.16 -10.64 -14.68
N VAL A 98 -5.45 -11.93 -14.57
CA VAL A 98 -6.71 -12.51 -15.00
C VAL A 98 -7.59 -12.96 -13.84
N ASN A 99 -6.98 -13.18 -12.67
CA ASN A 99 -7.68 -13.58 -11.47
C ASN A 99 -6.99 -12.96 -10.25
N LEU A 100 -7.75 -12.14 -9.50
CA LEU A 100 -7.32 -11.52 -8.24
C LEU A 100 -8.42 -11.76 -7.20
N SER A 101 -8.02 -12.11 -5.96
CA SER A 101 -8.95 -12.15 -4.83
C SER A 101 -9.63 -10.80 -4.65
N ARG A 102 -10.88 -10.84 -4.15
CA ARG A 102 -11.65 -9.62 -3.88
C ARG A 102 -11.26 -9.01 -2.53
N ASP A 103 -11.66 -7.76 -2.33
CA ASP A 103 -11.58 -7.10 -1.03
C ASP A 103 -12.22 -7.97 0.05
N MET A 104 -11.60 -7.98 1.22
CA MET A 104 -12.06 -8.82 2.31
C MET A 104 -12.03 -8.12 3.65
N VAL A 105 -12.91 -8.58 4.54
CA VAL A 105 -12.98 -8.14 5.92
C VAL A 105 -12.79 -9.37 6.82
N VAL A 106 -11.76 -9.35 7.64
CA VAL A 106 -11.39 -10.46 8.53
C VAL A 106 -11.22 -9.99 9.96
N ASN A 107 -11.29 -10.90 10.91
CA ASN A 107 -10.98 -10.57 12.31
C ASN A 107 -9.48 -10.73 12.57
N GLU A 108 -8.93 -9.88 13.45
CA GLU A 108 -7.54 -9.99 13.92
C GLU A 108 -7.25 -11.41 14.44
N GLY A 109 -6.07 -11.94 14.10
CA GLY A 109 -5.66 -13.31 14.42
C GLY A 109 -6.12 -14.38 13.42
N SER A 110 -6.94 -14.03 12.41
CA SER A 110 -7.32 -14.98 11.35
C SER A 110 -6.17 -15.25 10.38
N ASN A 111 -6.20 -16.41 9.73
CA ASN A 111 -5.31 -16.69 8.60
C ASN A 111 -5.95 -16.19 7.31
N VAL A 112 -5.17 -15.45 6.52
CA VAL A 112 -5.60 -14.86 5.25
C VAL A 112 -4.77 -15.46 4.12
N SER A 113 -5.44 -15.85 3.04
CA SER A 113 -4.82 -16.30 1.79
C SER A 113 -5.43 -15.52 0.64
N VAL A 114 -4.62 -14.83 -0.14
CA VAL A 114 -5.05 -14.10 -1.34
C VAL A 114 -4.34 -14.62 -2.57
N LEU A 115 -5.06 -14.68 -3.67
CA LEU A 115 -4.60 -15.22 -4.96
C LEU A 115 -4.45 -14.10 -5.98
N CYS A 116 -3.39 -14.16 -6.76
CA CYS A 116 -3.20 -13.37 -7.98
C CYS A 116 -2.62 -14.25 -9.07
N GLN A 117 -3.33 -14.33 -10.21
CA GLN A 117 -2.88 -15.07 -11.38
C GLN A 117 -2.82 -14.16 -12.60
N ALA A 118 -1.78 -14.31 -13.38
CA ALA A 118 -1.59 -13.56 -14.60
C ALA A 118 -1.21 -14.47 -15.77
N ASN A 119 -1.60 -14.04 -16.96
CA ASN A 119 -1.17 -14.63 -18.22
C ASN A 119 -0.18 -13.69 -18.91
N GLY A 120 0.74 -14.24 -19.67
CA GLY A 120 1.72 -13.50 -20.45
C GLY A 120 2.75 -14.43 -21.08
N LYS A 121 3.55 -13.91 -22.01
CA LYS A 121 4.62 -14.67 -22.63
C LYS A 121 5.83 -13.79 -22.93
N PRO A 122 6.98 -14.03 -22.27
CA PRO A 122 7.26 -15.10 -21.30
C PRO A 122 6.29 -15.07 -20.10
N GLU A 123 6.21 -16.22 -19.38
CA GLU A 123 5.35 -16.36 -18.19
C GLU A 123 5.71 -15.28 -17.16
N PRO A 124 4.72 -14.53 -16.67
CA PRO A 124 4.97 -13.45 -15.71
C PRO A 124 5.39 -13.98 -14.33
N SER A 125 6.30 -13.27 -13.70
CA SER A 125 6.56 -13.42 -12.26
C SER A 125 5.56 -12.58 -11.47
N ILE A 126 5.04 -13.15 -10.35
CA ILE A 126 4.10 -12.48 -9.46
C ILE A 126 4.82 -12.02 -8.21
N SER A 127 4.56 -10.80 -7.79
CA SER A 127 5.02 -10.25 -6.52
C SER A 127 3.93 -9.45 -5.83
N TRP A 128 4.00 -9.39 -4.48
CA TRP A 128 3.04 -8.68 -3.66
C TRP A 128 3.69 -7.55 -2.88
N LYS A 129 2.95 -6.46 -2.71
CA LYS A 129 3.35 -5.31 -1.91
C LYS A 129 2.17 -4.81 -1.08
N LEU A 130 2.40 -4.47 0.19
CA LEU A 130 1.46 -3.69 0.99
C LEU A 130 1.74 -2.21 0.72
N ILE A 131 0.77 -1.49 0.13
CA ILE A 131 0.95 -0.10 -0.28
C ILE A 131 0.78 0.84 0.92
N SER A 132 -0.25 0.58 1.74
CA SER A 132 -0.56 1.41 2.89
C SER A 132 -1.03 0.52 4.07
N PRO A 133 -0.31 0.50 5.20
CA PRO A 133 1.03 1.04 5.42
C PRO A 133 2.06 0.36 4.51
N SER A 134 3.05 1.13 3.99
CA SER A 134 4.00 0.59 3.01
C SER A 134 4.93 -0.44 3.63
N ALA A 135 4.91 -1.65 3.07
CA ALA A 135 5.83 -2.73 3.43
C ALA A 135 6.06 -3.64 2.23
N ASP A 136 7.32 -3.97 1.98
CA ASP A 136 7.65 -4.98 0.99
C ASP A 136 7.33 -6.38 1.54
N LEU A 137 6.71 -7.18 0.71
CA LEU A 137 6.36 -8.56 1.01
C LEU A 137 7.26 -9.45 0.16
N GLU A 138 8.16 -10.19 0.79
CA GLU A 138 9.04 -11.12 0.09
C GLU A 138 8.27 -12.37 -0.36
N THR A 139 7.41 -12.22 -1.35
CA THR A 139 6.71 -13.36 -1.96
C THR A 139 6.79 -13.28 -3.48
N ASN A 140 7.33 -14.31 -4.09
CA ASN A 140 7.32 -14.55 -5.53
C ASN A 140 6.36 -15.72 -5.83
N SER A 141 5.13 -15.60 -5.40
CA SER A 141 4.10 -16.64 -5.51
C SER A 141 2.77 -16.04 -5.91
N GLU A 142 1.96 -16.81 -6.63
CA GLU A 142 0.57 -16.45 -6.91
C GLU A 142 -0.25 -16.26 -5.62
N TYR A 143 0.09 -17.00 -4.55
CA TYR A 143 -0.57 -16.90 -3.25
C TYR A 143 0.25 -16.10 -2.28
N LEU A 144 -0.41 -15.15 -1.61
CA LEU A 144 0.12 -14.48 -0.43
C LEU A 144 -0.60 -15.03 0.80
N GLU A 145 0.16 -15.72 1.67
CA GLU A 145 -0.32 -16.27 2.93
C GLU A 145 0.06 -15.35 4.09
N ILE A 146 -0.93 -14.92 4.87
CA ILE A 146 -0.73 -14.06 6.04
C ILE A 146 -1.30 -14.80 7.26
N PRO A 147 -0.49 -15.56 7.99
CA PRO A 147 -0.93 -16.26 9.19
C PRO A 147 -1.17 -15.25 10.33
N SER A 148 -2.23 -15.47 11.11
CA SER A 148 -2.59 -14.66 12.29
C SER A 148 -2.49 -13.16 12.02
N ILE A 149 -3.24 -12.67 11.02
CA ILE A 149 -3.18 -11.27 10.58
C ILE A 149 -3.41 -10.31 11.74
N SER A 150 -2.55 -9.31 11.89
CA SER A 150 -2.70 -8.24 12.88
C SER A 150 -3.31 -6.99 12.24
N ARG A 151 -3.87 -6.08 13.07
CA ARG A 151 -4.40 -4.77 12.66
C ARG A 151 -3.40 -3.94 11.85
N HIS A 152 -2.10 -4.08 12.12
CA HIS A 152 -1.03 -3.36 11.40
C HIS A 152 -0.79 -3.88 9.97
N ARG A 153 -1.41 -4.99 9.63
CA ARG A 153 -1.39 -5.57 8.29
C ARG A 153 -2.68 -5.35 7.51
N ALA A 154 -3.63 -4.61 8.07
CA ALA A 154 -4.76 -4.08 7.31
C ALA A 154 -4.27 -3.07 6.27
N GLY A 155 -4.93 -3.00 5.13
CA GLY A 155 -4.62 -2.00 4.12
C GLY A 155 -4.75 -2.52 2.70
N THR A 156 -4.18 -1.75 1.75
CA THR A 156 -4.23 -2.04 0.32
C THR A 156 -3.02 -2.85 -0.10
N TYR A 157 -3.28 -4.02 -0.64
CA TYR A 157 -2.29 -4.93 -1.21
C TYR A 157 -2.27 -4.79 -2.73
N GLU A 158 -1.08 -4.66 -3.31
CA GLU A 158 -0.86 -4.66 -4.74
C GLU A 158 -0.28 -6.00 -5.18
N CYS A 159 -0.93 -6.62 -6.16
CA CYS A 159 -0.33 -7.68 -6.95
C CYS A 159 0.32 -7.09 -8.19
N ARG A 160 1.55 -7.48 -8.45
CA ARG A 160 2.32 -7.06 -9.60
C ARG A 160 2.78 -8.26 -10.40
N ALA A 161 2.36 -8.32 -11.67
CA ALA A 161 2.78 -9.32 -12.64
C ALA A 161 3.78 -8.69 -13.62
N VAL A 162 4.96 -9.29 -13.78
CA VAL A 162 6.06 -8.76 -14.58
C VAL A 162 6.62 -9.83 -15.50
N ASN A 163 6.81 -9.51 -16.77
CA ASN A 163 7.68 -10.24 -17.67
C ASN A 163 8.62 -9.27 -18.40
N ASP A 164 9.46 -9.79 -19.32
CA ASP A 164 10.44 -8.98 -20.06
C ASP A 164 9.79 -7.91 -20.96
N ILE A 165 8.48 -7.97 -21.17
CA ILE A 165 7.74 -7.10 -22.08
C ILE A 165 7.15 -5.91 -21.38
N ASP A 166 6.48 -6.15 -20.22
CA ASP A 166 5.71 -5.12 -19.50
C ASP A 166 5.41 -5.55 -18.06
N THR A 167 4.62 -4.72 -17.39
CA THR A 167 4.12 -4.92 -16.03
C THR A 167 2.62 -4.66 -16.00
N ASP A 168 1.86 -5.53 -15.32
CA ASP A 168 0.46 -5.29 -14.95
C ASP A 168 0.32 -5.27 -13.44
N THR A 169 -0.52 -4.37 -12.89
CA THR A 169 -0.75 -4.23 -11.46
C THR A 169 -2.23 -4.10 -11.14
N GLN A 170 -2.67 -4.78 -10.09
CA GLN A 170 -4.02 -4.65 -9.53
C GLN A 170 -3.95 -4.65 -8.00
N THR A 171 -4.96 -4.08 -7.37
CA THR A 171 -5.02 -3.94 -5.91
C THR A 171 -6.27 -4.59 -5.32
N LEU A 172 -6.15 -4.99 -4.05
CA LEU A 172 -7.27 -5.40 -3.20
C LEU A 172 -7.09 -4.82 -1.79
N ASP A 173 -8.21 -4.63 -1.08
CA ASP A 173 -8.21 -4.12 0.29
C ASP A 173 -8.50 -5.23 1.30
N VAL A 174 -7.68 -5.27 2.36
CA VAL A 174 -7.87 -6.16 3.51
C VAL A 174 -8.19 -5.32 4.74
N THR A 175 -9.42 -5.40 5.21
CA THR A 175 -9.85 -4.77 6.46
C THR A 175 -9.73 -5.77 7.60
N VAL A 176 -9.05 -5.38 8.67
CA VAL A 176 -8.92 -6.21 9.87
C VAL A 176 -9.77 -5.62 10.98
N ASN A 177 -10.77 -6.41 11.42
CA ASN A 177 -11.61 -6.06 12.56
C ASN A 177 -10.94 -6.46 13.87
N TYR A 178 -11.05 -5.62 14.91
CA TYR A 178 -10.53 -5.89 16.25
C TYR A 178 -11.37 -5.23 17.35
N ALA A 179 -11.25 -5.80 18.56
CA ALA A 179 -11.90 -5.26 19.76
C ALA A 179 -11.29 -3.91 20.15
N PRO A 180 -12.05 -3.02 20.82
CA PRO A 180 -11.54 -1.74 21.26
C PRO A 180 -10.32 -1.86 22.18
N THR A 181 -9.37 -0.95 21.98
CA THR A 181 -8.25 -0.68 22.88
C THR A 181 -8.37 0.77 23.32
N VAL A 182 -8.60 0.99 24.61
CA VAL A 182 -8.80 2.34 25.20
C VAL A 182 -7.46 2.87 25.68
N SER A 183 -7.16 4.14 25.36
CA SER A 183 -6.00 4.86 25.88
C SER A 183 -6.10 5.06 27.39
N GLU A 184 -4.97 5.21 28.07
CA GLU A 184 -4.93 5.47 29.51
C GLU A 184 -5.62 6.80 29.84
N GLY A 185 -6.56 6.78 30.78
CA GLY A 185 -7.31 7.94 31.24
C GLY A 185 -6.42 8.95 31.95
N ARG A 186 -6.65 10.23 31.71
CA ARG A 186 -5.97 11.32 32.43
C ARG A 186 -6.86 11.89 33.50
N ASP A 187 -6.38 11.90 34.75
CA ASP A 187 -7.04 12.54 35.88
C ASP A 187 -7.07 14.06 35.70
N ILE A 188 -8.15 14.69 36.12
CA ILE A 188 -8.32 16.12 35.99
C ILE A 188 -8.63 16.79 37.37
N GLY A 189 -7.94 17.91 37.61
CA GLY A 189 -8.25 18.80 38.73
C GLY A 189 -9.15 19.93 38.23
N VAL A 190 -10.35 20.07 38.86
CA VAL A 190 -11.35 21.10 38.50
C VAL A 190 -11.82 21.80 39.78
N ARG A 191 -12.05 23.12 39.73
CA ARG A 191 -12.63 23.87 40.85
C ARG A 191 -14.14 23.80 40.79
N LEU A 192 -14.77 23.94 41.96
CA LEU A 192 -16.22 24.13 42.06
C LEU A 192 -16.71 25.26 41.15
N GLY A 193 -17.80 25.03 40.46
CA GLY A 193 -18.39 25.99 39.54
C GLY A 193 -17.70 26.13 38.19
N GLN A 194 -16.62 25.42 37.95
CA GLN A 194 -15.91 25.44 36.67
C GLN A 194 -16.37 24.29 35.75
N ARG A 195 -16.05 24.44 34.48
CA ARG A 195 -16.29 23.39 33.49
C ARG A 195 -15.21 22.31 33.61
N GLY A 196 -15.61 21.02 33.65
CA GLY A 196 -14.73 19.86 33.61
C GLY A 196 -14.99 19.03 32.36
N VAL A 197 -13.94 18.43 31.77
CA VAL A 197 -14.06 17.55 30.60
C VAL A 197 -13.19 16.33 30.83
N LEU A 198 -13.76 15.12 30.72
CA LEU A 198 -13.07 13.86 30.64
C LEU A 198 -13.09 13.38 29.18
N GLU A 199 -11.97 12.94 28.69
CA GLU A 199 -11.81 12.47 27.30
C GLU A 199 -11.39 11.01 27.29
N CYS A 200 -12.12 10.18 26.55
CA CYS A 200 -11.89 8.75 26.40
C CYS A 200 -11.68 8.45 24.92
N GLU A 201 -10.52 7.93 24.58
CA GLU A 201 -10.16 7.59 23.20
C GLU A 201 -10.00 6.08 23.08
N ALA A 202 -10.63 5.49 22.04
CA ALA A 202 -10.57 4.06 21.74
C ALA A 202 -10.23 3.82 20.28
N ASP A 203 -9.27 2.93 20.05
CA ASP A 203 -8.95 2.39 18.74
C ASP A 203 -9.68 1.06 18.52
N ALA A 204 -10.54 1.00 17.51
CA ALA A 204 -11.40 -0.15 17.22
C ALA A 204 -11.84 -0.20 15.77
N VAL A 205 -11.98 -1.40 15.21
CA VAL A 205 -12.65 -1.64 13.92
C VAL A 205 -13.63 -2.81 14.07
N PRO A 206 -14.92 -2.63 13.85
CA PRO A 206 -15.65 -1.36 13.64
C PRO A 206 -15.51 -0.39 14.83
N GLU A 207 -15.82 0.89 14.58
CA GLU A 207 -15.84 1.91 15.64
C GLU A 207 -16.60 1.43 16.89
N ALA A 208 -16.13 1.87 18.06
CA ALA A 208 -16.71 1.49 19.32
C ALA A 208 -17.83 2.45 19.75
N ASP A 209 -18.85 1.91 20.40
CA ASP A 209 -19.80 2.67 21.19
C ASP A 209 -19.20 2.95 22.56
N PHE A 210 -19.46 4.17 23.12
CA PHE A 210 -18.93 4.58 24.41
C PHE A 210 -20.02 4.64 25.46
N GLU A 211 -19.68 4.17 26.68
CA GLU A 211 -20.51 4.27 27.86
C GLU A 211 -19.70 4.82 29.03
N TRP A 212 -20.31 5.76 29.81
CA TRP A 212 -19.69 6.33 30.97
C TRP A 212 -20.38 5.89 32.25
N PHE A 213 -19.59 5.62 33.28
CA PHE A 213 -20.06 5.15 34.59
C PHE A 213 -19.40 5.94 35.72
N LYS A 214 -20.16 6.11 36.84
CA LYS A 214 -19.65 6.52 38.12
C LYS A 214 -20.29 5.65 39.20
N ASN A 215 -19.49 5.02 40.05
CA ASN A 215 -19.98 4.11 41.10
C ASN A 215 -20.98 3.07 40.52
N ASP A 216 -20.62 2.39 39.42
CA ASP A 216 -21.45 1.41 38.70
C ASP A 216 -22.77 1.93 38.12
N ARG A 217 -23.03 3.22 38.21
CA ARG A 217 -24.19 3.87 37.60
C ARG A 217 -23.82 4.44 36.23
N ARG A 218 -24.50 3.97 35.18
CA ARG A 218 -24.34 4.48 33.82
C ARG A 218 -24.91 5.89 33.70
N PHE A 219 -24.17 6.79 33.06
CA PHE A 219 -24.66 8.10 32.69
C PHE A 219 -25.42 8.04 31.36
N LEU A 220 -26.47 8.85 31.30
CA LEU A 220 -27.20 9.14 30.06
C LEU A 220 -26.95 10.62 29.70
N ASN A 221 -26.85 10.89 28.42
CA ASN A 221 -26.64 12.26 27.93
C ASN A 221 -27.74 13.23 28.42
N GLY A 222 -27.37 14.42 28.86
CA GLY A 222 -28.27 15.44 29.35
C GLY A 222 -28.73 15.27 30.79
N PHE A 223 -28.22 14.29 31.55
CA PHE A 223 -28.55 14.10 32.95
C PHE A 223 -27.67 14.97 33.86
N ASP A 224 -28.28 15.69 34.83
CA ASP A 224 -27.62 16.54 35.85
C ASP A 224 -26.61 17.57 35.30
N GLY A 225 -26.91 18.20 34.14
CA GLY A 225 -26.01 19.20 33.54
C GLY A 225 -24.72 18.64 32.90
N MET A 226 -24.70 17.34 32.67
CA MET A 226 -23.62 16.66 31.96
C MET A 226 -23.97 16.46 30.49
N GLU A 227 -22.98 16.60 29.63
CA GLU A 227 -23.07 16.39 28.18
C GLU A 227 -22.08 15.31 27.74
N ILE A 228 -22.56 14.33 27.00
CA ILE A 228 -21.71 13.28 26.37
C ILE A 228 -21.73 13.52 24.87
N VAL A 229 -20.54 13.70 24.29
CA VAL A 229 -20.35 13.85 22.84
C VAL A 229 -19.39 12.77 22.36
N ASN A 230 -19.88 11.92 21.45
CA ASN A 230 -19.09 10.89 20.80
C ASN A 230 -18.79 11.31 19.36
N THR A 231 -17.51 11.23 18.96
CA THR A 231 -17.06 11.60 17.62
C THR A 231 -15.97 10.61 17.18
N GLY A 232 -16.33 9.64 16.35
CA GLY A 232 -15.41 8.59 15.89
C GLY A 232 -14.76 7.85 17.07
N SER A 233 -13.44 7.90 17.16
CA SER A 233 -12.65 7.24 18.22
C SER A 233 -12.67 7.93 19.59
N LEU A 234 -13.34 9.10 19.74
CA LEU A 234 -13.28 9.94 20.92
C LEU A 234 -14.64 10.15 21.55
N SER A 235 -14.73 9.94 22.86
CA SER A 235 -15.89 10.31 23.71
C SER A 235 -15.49 11.35 24.74
N LYS A 236 -16.31 12.42 24.87
CA LYS A 236 -16.11 13.49 25.85
C LYS A 236 -17.31 13.53 26.81
N LEU A 237 -17.02 13.42 28.11
CA LEU A 237 -17.97 13.68 29.19
C LEU A 237 -17.68 15.08 29.73
N THR A 238 -18.61 16.02 29.53
CA THR A 238 -18.50 17.43 29.92
C THR A 238 -19.41 17.72 31.08
N PHE A 239 -18.87 18.33 32.13
CA PHE A 239 -19.57 18.92 33.26
C PHE A 239 -19.60 20.43 33.04
N LEU A 240 -20.77 21.01 32.89
CA LEU A 240 -20.90 22.45 32.63
C LEU A 240 -20.59 23.31 33.87
N ASN A 241 -20.90 22.79 35.08
CA ASN A 241 -20.73 23.47 36.36
C ASN A 241 -20.47 22.43 37.44
N VAL A 242 -19.17 22.16 37.72
CA VAL A 242 -18.75 21.10 38.65
C VAL A 242 -19.22 21.42 40.09
N SER A 243 -19.92 20.46 40.69
CA SER A 243 -20.37 20.45 42.08
C SER A 243 -19.56 19.46 42.93
N ASP A 244 -19.71 19.51 44.26
CA ASP A 244 -19.05 18.57 45.18
C ASP A 244 -19.38 17.10 44.88
N GLY A 245 -20.61 16.85 44.43
CA GLY A 245 -21.06 15.52 44.02
C GLY A 245 -20.41 14.97 42.75
N ASP A 246 -19.75 15.81 41.96
CA ASP A 246 -19.13 15.40 40.69
C ASP A 246 -17.71 14.88 40.85
N TYR A 247 -17.07 15.17 41.97
CA TYR A 247 -15.72 14.58 42.21
C TYR A 247 -15.77 13.06 42.43
N GLY A 248 -14.71 12.38 42.03
CA GLY A 248 -14.58 10.96 42.22
C GLY A 248 -14.07 10.22 40.98
N ASN A 249 -14.28 8.92 40.97
CA ASN A 249 -13.80 8.01 39.92
C ASN A 249 -14.89 7.80 38.86
N TYR A 250 -14.47 7.93 37.60
CA TYR A 250 -15.28 7.71 36.41
C TYR A 250 -14.67 6.59 35.58
N THR A 251 -15.52 5.79 34.95
CA THR A 251 -15.08 4.74 34.05
C THR A 251 -15.70 4.95 32.67
N CYS A 252 -14.87 5.01 31.65
CA CYS A 252 -15.29 4.93 30.25
C CYS A 252 -15.15 3.50 29.78
N VAL A 253 -16.17 2.97 29.12
CA VAL A 253 -16.18 1.65 28.50
C VAL A 253 -16.42 1.84 27.00
N ALA A 254 -15.52 1.33 26.18
CA ALA A 254 -15.67 1.26 24.74
C ALA A 254 -16.04 -0.16 24.32
N VAL A 255 -17.07 -0.34 23.50
CA VAL A 255 -17.63 -1.65 23.12
C VAL A 255 -17.85 -1.71 21.62
N ASN A 256 -17.44 -2.80 20.98
CA ASN A 256 -17.91 -3.20 19.66
C ASN A 256 -18.34 -4.68 19.66
N LYS A 257 -18.75 -5.19 18.50
CA LYS A 257 -19.18 -6.61 18.37
C LYS A 257 -18.11 -7.66 18.71
N LEU A 258 -16.84 -7.25 18.81
CA LEU A 258 -15.70 -8.16 19.04
C LEU A 258 -15.23 -8.16 20.51
N GLY A 259 -15.63 -7.16 21.29
CA GLY A 259 -15.25 -7.06 22.69
C GLY A 259 -15.43 -5.68 23.29
N SER A 260 -14.89 -5.50 24.48
CA SER A 260 -14.92 -4.24 25.22
C SER A 260 -13.58 -3.99 25.91
N SER A 261 -13.29 -2.71 26.14
CA SER A 261 -12.16 -2.23 26.92
C SER A 261 -12.58 -1.01 27.73
N ASN A 262 -11.91 -0.74 28.84
CA ASN A 262 -12.25 0.38 29.71
C ASN A 262 -11.03 1.10 30.25
N THR A 263 -11.23 2.33 30.71
CA THR A 263 -10.25 3.12 31.44
C THR A 263 -10.94 3.94 32.51
N SER A 264 -10.22 4.30 33.57
CA SER A 264 -10.73 5.07 34.68
C SER A 264 -10.07 6.45 34.76
N PHE A 265 -10.82 7.41 35.31
CA PHE A 265 -10.42 8.81 35.49
C PHE A 265 -10.78 9.25 36.90
N ILE A 266 -9.92 10.03 37.52
CA ILE A 266 -10.22 10.69 38.78
C ILE A 266 -10.42 12.18 38.51
N MET A 267 -11.63 12.71 38.85
CA MET A 267 -11.85 14.13 38.92
C MET A 267 -11.67 14.57 40.37
N TYR A 268 -10.75 15.48 40.62
CA TYR A 268 -10.42 15.96 41.98
C TYR A 268 -10.46 17.49 42.06
N VAL A 269 -10.53 18.00 43.29
CA VAL A 269 -10.55 19.45 43.56
C VAL A 269 -9.19 20.05 43.22
N ALA A 270 -9.13 20.99 42.26
CA ALA A 270 -7.91 21.73 41.97
C ALA A 270 -7.65 22.76 43.11
N ILE A 271 -6.56 22.59 43.83
CA ILE A 271 -6.08 23.53 44.85
C ILE A 271 -5.14 24.55 44.18
N GLU A 272 -5.39 25.87 44.43
CA GLU A 272 -4.39 26.86 44.04
C GLU A 272 -3.11 26.69 44.92
N PRO A 273 -1.91 26.79 44.32
CA PRO A 273 -0.73 26.96 45.14
C PRO A 273 -0.90 28.26 45.92
N THR A 274 -1.03 28.14 47.25
CA THR A 274 -1.07 29.29 48.12
C THR A 274 0.24 30.06 47.90
N SER A 275 0.14 31.25 47.31
CA SER A 275 1.28 32.17 47.23
C SER A 275 1.59 32.56 48.66
N SER A 276 2.59 31.93 49.26
CA SER A 276 3.11 32.38 50.53
C SER A 276 3.72 33.79 50.29
N THR A 277 2.93 34.81 50.59
CA THR A 277 3.47 36.15 50.81
C THR A 277 4.47 36.06 51.95
N LEU A 278 5.73 36.04 51.61
CA LEU A 278 6.82 36.31 52.58
C LEU A 278 6.49 37.64 53.25
N LEU A 279 5.99 37.55 54.49
CA LEU A 279 5.95 38.70 55.41
C LEU A 279 7.38 39.27 55.48
N GLN A 280 7.59 40.40 54.84
CA GLN A 280 8.79 41.20 55.06
C GLN A 280 8.79 41.64 56.53
N GLY A 281 9.61 40.97 57.33
CA GLY A 281 9.96 41.46 58.67
C GLY A 281 10.68 42.80 58.59
N PRO A 282 10.62 43.61 59.64
CA PRO A 282 11.13 44.99 59.62
C PRO A 282 12.63 45.05 59.37
N ARG A 283 13.05 46.00 58.53
CA ARG A 283 14.43 46.32 58.19
C ARG A 283 15.19 46.73 59.48
N ALA A 284 16.22 45.94 59.82
CA ALA A 284 17.31 46.43 60.66
C ALA A 284 18.32 47.16 59.79
N VAL A 285 18.51 48.43 60.12
CA VAL A 285 19.61 49.24 59.58
C VAL A 285 20.91 48.77 60.25
N GLN A 286 21.92 48.41 59.47
CA GLN A 286 23.29 48.33 59.97
C GLN A 286 24.29 48.72 58.86
N ASP A 287 25.03 49.78 59.15
CA ASP A 287 26.19 50.28 58.41
C ASP A 287 27.34 49.27 58.44
N GLY A 288 28.20 49.35 57.44
CA GLY A 288 29.60 48.95 57.58
C GLY A 288 30.17 48.03 56.48
N SER A 289 30.81 48.67 55.56
CA SER A 289 32.05 48.32 54.80
C SER A 289 32.54 46.87 54.82
N GLY A 290 32.70 46.25 53.60
CA GLY A 290 33.50 45.05 53.42
C GLY A 290 33.48 44.57 51.97
N SER A 291 34.59 44.77 51.33
CA SER A 291 35.04 44.49 49.97
C SER A 291 34.48 43.20 49.29
N ALA A 292 34.09 43.41 48.04
CA ALA A 292 33.73 42.41 47.07
C ALA A 292 34.91 41.54 46.60
N LEU A 293 34.69 40.23 46.51
CA LEU A 293 35.41 39.38 45.61
C LEU A 293 34.38 38.73 44.70
N GLY A 294 34.34 39.20 43.46
CA GLY A 294 33.52 38.64 42.41
C GLY A 294 34.13 37.32 41.92
N VAL A 295 33.30 36.31 41.86
CA VAL A 295 33.63 35.10 41.10
C VAL A 295 32.85 35.17 39.79
N HIS A 296 33.58 35.44 38.72
CA HIS A 296 33.10 35.25 37.35
C HIS A 296 33.07 33.76 37.05
N ILE A 297 31.91 33.22 36.75
CA ILE A 297 31.77 31.87 36.15
C ILE A 297 31.61 32.09 34.65
N ASP A 298 32.66 31.71 33.91
CA ASP A 298 32.70 31.71 32.45
C ASP A 298 31.79 30.58 31.90
N ILE A 299 30.75 30.96 31.16
CA ILE A 299 29.86 30.05 30.39
C ILE A 299 30.45 29.86 28.98
N SER A 300 31.56 29.13 28.86
CA SER A 300 32.16 28.83 27.55
C SER A 300 32.63 27.37 27.35
N LEU A 301 32.10 26.41 28.08
CA LEU A 301 32.50 25.00 27.97
C LEU A 301 31.38 24.00 27.64
N LEU A 302 30.22 24.46 27.23
CA LEU A 302 29.10 23.59 26.84
C LEU A 302 28.82 23.48 25.32
N SER A 303 29.63 24.18 24.49
CA SER A 303 29.42 24.19 23.02
C SER A 303 30.30 23.23 22.22
N ILE A 304 31.24 22.51 22.85
CA ILE A 304 32.21 21.65 22.14
C ILE A 304 31.84 20.17 22.16
N VAL A 305 30.91 19.74 23.00
CA VAL A 305 30.50 18.33 23.06
C VAL A 305 29.37 17.97 22.05
N PHE A 306 28.68 18.98 21.51
CA PHE A 306 27.58 18.74 20.54
C PHE A 306 28.05 18.64 19.08
N LEU A 307 29.29 18.98 18.76
CA LEU A 307 29.81 18.96 17.37
C LEU A 307 30.61 17.70 17.02
N LEU A 308 30.83 16.77 17.95
CA LEU A 308 31.57 15.53 17.73
C LEU A 308 30.66 14.30 17.56
N PHE A 309 29.33 14.46 17.62
CA PHE A 309 28.38 13.37 17.41
C PHE A 309 27.76 13.32 15.99
N LEU A 310 28.09 14.27 15.11
CA LEU A 310 27.57 14.35 13.73
C LEU A 310 28.59 13.93 12.64
N LEU A 311 29.71 13.32 13.01
CA LEU A 311 30.72 12.84 12.04
C LEU A 311 31.03 11.35 12.13
N LYS A 312 30.09 10.56 12.68
CA LYS A 312 30.10 9.08 12.57
C LYS A 312 28.68 8.56 12.44
N LEU A 313 28.13 8.69 11.26
CA LEU A 313 27.10 7.81 10.66
C LEU A 313 27.21 7.95 9.15
#